data_e33039901c8bc2b17c46615b74c34c4f
#
_entry.id   e33039901c8bc2b17c46615b74c34c4f
#
_cell.length_a   1.000
_cell.length_b   1.000
_cell.length_c   1.000
_cell.angle_alpha   90.00
_cell.angle_beta   90.00
_cell.angle_gamma   90.00
#
_symmetry.space_group_name_H-M   'P 1'
#
loop_
_entity.id
_entity.type
_entity.pdbx_description
1 polymer ?
#
loop_
_entity_poly.entity_id
_entity_poly.type
_entity_poly.pdbx_seq_one_letter_code
_entity_poly.pdbx_strand_id
1 'polypeptide(L)'
;MKTKLFLLITAIVFAVSCNNDDETTPSLTNEQRVAAALDVFVADLKATPPTSADISNRVRQYLNSQPSYFFGSTVTLLDSDEQATDSPYWYRSGDSLLSSDLMDSAYHINAQLWLRQPIDSGFAIWTDPYFDAGGGNINMKTRSVPVIVNGRIIAVATTDLAL
;
A
#
# COMPACT_ATOMS: atom_id res chain seq x y z
N MET A 1 6.06 -13.28 -82.86
CA MET A 1 4.75 -12.96 -82.18
C MET A 1 4.97 -13.02 -80.69
N LYS A 2 4.99 -11.86 -80.00
CA LYS A 2 5.18 -11.78 -78.52
C LYS A 2 3.82 -11.49 -77.88
N THR A 3 3.26 -12.49 -77.23
CA THR A 3 2.00 -12.37 -76.52
C THR A 3 2.25 -11.71 -75.15
N LYS A 4 1.71 -10.50 -74.93
CA LYS A 4 1.78 -9.80 -73.66
C LYS A 4 0.61 -10.30 -72.76
N LEU A 5 0.97 -10.95 -71.66
CA LEU A 5 0.04 -11.33 -70.59
C LEU A 5 -0.21 -10.12 -69.67
N PHE A 6 -1.45 -9.61 -69.68
CA PHE A 6 -1.89 -8.56 -68.73
C PHE A 6 -2.32 -9.21 -67.43
N LEU A 7 -1.59 -8.92 -66.36
CA LEU A 7 -1.95 -9.36 -64.99
C LEU A 7 -2.86 -8.28 -64.36
N LEU A 8 -4.10 -8.64 -64.17
CA LEU A 8 -5.11 -7.78 -63.49
C LEU A 8 -4.94 -7.97 -61.98
N ILE A 9 -4.41 -6.95 -61.31
CA ILE A 9 -4.31 -6.92 -59.84
C ILE A 9 -5.60 -6.33 -59.27
N THR A 10 -6.46 -7.18 -58.69
CA THR A 10 -7.66 -6.76 -57.98
C THR A 10 -7.25 -6.38 -56.56
N ALA A 11 -7.26 -5.08 -56.26
CA ALA A 11 -7.04 -4.58 -54.90
C ALA A 11 -8.31 -4.82 -54.07
N ILE A 12 -8.20 -5.73 -53.13
CA ILE A 12 -9.25 -5.91 -52.07
C ILE A 12 -9.00 -4.89 -50.98
N VAL A 13 -9.85 -3.88 -50.93
CA VAL A 13 -9.88 -2.90 -49.82
C VAL A 13 -10.57 -3.56 -48.63
N PHE A 14 -9.84 -3.99 -47.63
CA PHE A 14 -10.40 -4.30 -46.32
C PHE A 14 -10.75 -3.02 -45.61
N ALA A 15 -12.03 -2.71 -45.51
CA ALA A 15 -12.54 -1.71 -44.56
C ALA A 15 -12.35 -2.27 -43.15
N VAL A 16 -11.32 -1.83 -42.43
CA VAL A 16 -11.20 -2.05 -41.00
C VAL A 16 -12.21 -1.13 -40.33
N SER A 17 -13.35 -1.70 -39.93
CA SER A 17 -14.28 -1.05 -39.01
C SER A 17 -13.61 -0.99 -37.64
N CYS A 18 -13.06 0.17 -37.28
CA CYS A 18 -12.70 0.43 -35.88
C CYS A 18 -13.99 0.57 -35.08
N ASN A 19 -14.43 -0.50 -34.43
CA ASN A 19 -15.31 -0.41 -33.31
C ASN A 19 -14.50 0.21 -32.17
N ASN A 20 -14.72 1.49 -31.89
CA ASN A 20 -14.33 2.11 -30.63
C ASN A 20 -15.30 1.61 -29.56
N ASP A 21 -15.11 0.39 -29.10
CA ASP A 21 -15.60 -0.03 -27.80
C ASP A 21 -14.69 0.68 -26.79
N ASP A 22 -15.18 1.83 -26.26
CA ASP A 22 -14.64 2.46 -25.06
C ASP A 22 -14.84 1.48 -23.90
N GLU A 23 -13.94 0.49 -23.79
CA GLU A 23 -13.75 -0.26 -22.56
C GLU A 23 -13.22 0.75 -21.53
N THR A 24 -14.15 1.38 -20.80
CA THR A 24 -13.82 2.15 -19.60
C THR A 24 -13.21 1.16 -18.60
N THR A 25 -11.88 1.09 -18.60
CA THR A 25 -11.14 0.34 -17.57
C THR A 25 -11.63 0.84 -16.22
N PRO A 26 -12.21 -0.02 -15.34
CA PRO A 26 -12.73 0.43 -14.06
C PRO A 26 -11.63 1.15 -13.28
N SER A 27 -11.89 2.38 -12.85
CA SER A 27 -10.91 3.11 -12.03
C SER A 27 -10.75 2.40 -10.70
N LEU A 28 -9.50 2.24 -10.22
CA LEU A 28 -9.21 1.63 -8.93
C LEU A 28 -9.91 2.38 -7.80
N THR A 29 -10.45 1.64 -6.83
CA THR A 29 -10.97 2.21 -5.59
C THR A 29 -9.82 2.77 -4.73
N ASN A 30 -10.14 3.61 -3.74
CA ASN A 30 -9.12 4.10 -2.79
C ASN A 30 -8.46 2.95 -2.03
N GLU A 31 -9.21 1.93 -1.62
CA GLU A 31 -8.66 0.73 -0.97
C GLU A 31 -7.65 -0.01 -1.88
N GLN A 32 -7.98 -0.18 -3.16
CA GLN A 32 -7.07 -0.81 -4.12
C GLN A 32 -5.80 0.02 -4.35
N ARG A 33 -5.92 1.35 -4.39
CA ARG A 33 -4.76 2.26 -4.52
C ARG A 33 -3.87 2.22 -3.27
N VAL A 34 -4.47 2.23 -2.07
CA VAL A 34 -3.75 2.08 -0.80
C VAL A 34 -3.01 0.74 -0.76
N ALA A 35 -3.68 -0.35 -1.10
CA ALA A 35 -3.06 -1.68 -1.11
C ALA A 35 -1.86 -1.72 -2.07
N ALA A 36 -2.02 -1.25 -3.31
CA ALA A 36 -0.94 -1.25 -4.30
C ALA A 36 0.26 -0.39 -3.87
N ALA A 37 0.01 0.80 -3.31
CA ALA A 37 1.09 1.68 -2.84
C ALA A 37 1.84 1.08 -1.64
N LEU A 38 1.11 0.49 -0.68
CA LEU A 38 1.72 -0.16 0.47
C LEU A 38 2.52 -1.40 0.07
N ASP A 39 2.04 -2.19 -0.89
CA ASP A 39 2.77 -3.37 -1.40
C ASP A 39 4.12 -2.96 -2.03
N VAL A 40 4.18 -1.83 -2.75
CA VAL A 40 5.44 -1.27 -3.27
C VAL A 40 6.38 -0.84 -2.13
N PHE A 41 5.85 -0.16 -1.10
CA PHE A 41 6.64 0.24 0.06
C PHE A 41 7.18 -0.98 0.83
N VAL A 42 6.36 -2.01 1.01
CA VAL A 42 6.79 -3.27 1.64
C VAL A 42 7.88 -3.99 0.82
N ALA A 43 7.81 -3.94 -0.50
CA ALA A 43 8.88 -4.50 -1.34
C ALA A 43 10.22 -3.77 -1.11
N ASP A 44 10.21 -2.44 -0.96
CA ASP A 44 11.38 -1.65 -0.59
C ASP A 44 11.91 -2.01 0.83
N LEU A 45 11.00 -2.16 1.81
CA LEU A 45 11.35 -2.58 3.17
C LEU A 45 11.97 -4.00 3.22
N LYS A 46 11.56 -4.91 2.34
CA LYS A 46 12.15 -6.26 2.21
C LYS A 46 13.53 -6.21 1.56
N ALA A 47 13.72 -5.37 0.54
CA ALA A 47 14.99 -5.21 -0.16
C ALA A 47 16.05 -4.55 0.75
N THR A 48 15.62 -3.60 1.57
CA THR A 48 16.45 -2.89 2.55
C THR A 48 15.74 -2.91 3.90
N PRO A 49 16.00 -3.92 4.75
CA PRO A 49 15.33 -4.06 6.04
C PRO A 49 15.44 -2.80 6.90
N PRO A 50 14.31 -2.34 7.48
CA PRO A 50 14.28 -1.11 8.26
C PRO A 50 14.98 -1.26 9.61
N THR A 51 15.47 -0.13 10.12
CA THR A 51 16.05 0.00 11.45
C THR A 51 15.37 1.13 12.22
N SER A 52 15.50 1.16 13.56
CA SER A 52 14.97 2.28 14.37
C SER A 52 15.58 3.63 13.99
N ALA A 53 16.76 3.65 13.39
CA ALA A 53 17.43 4.89 12.99
C ALA A 53 16.81 5.53 11.73
N ASP A 54 16.21 4.74 10.83
CA ASP A 54 15.74 5.23 9.53
C ASP A 54 14.22 5.13 9.32
N ILE A 55 13.54 4.28 10.09
CA ILE A 55 12.14 3.92 9.81
C ILE A 55 11.18 5.10 9.86
N SER A 56 11.33 6.00 10.85
CA SER A 56 10.46 7.18 10.96
C SER A 56 10.53 8.07 9.72
N ASN A 57 11.74 8.28 9.18
CA ASN A 57 11.92 9.06 7.97
C ASN A 57 11.35 8.35 6.73
N ARG A 58 11.50 7.03 6.62
CA ARG A 58 10.95 6.24 5.51
C ARG A 58 9.42 6.27 5.50
N VAL A 59 8.76 6.12 6.66
CA VAL A 59 7.30 6.23 6.78
C VAL A 59 6.83 7.63 6.40
N ARG A 60 7.50 8.67 6.90
CA ARG A 60 7.18 10.07 6.54
C ARG A 60 7.29 10.31 5.03
N GLN A 61 8.38 9.87 4.39
CA GLN A 61 8.60 10.03 2.95
C GLN A 61 7.53 9.27 2.15
N TYR A 62 7.23 8.03 2.54
CA TYR A 62 6.17 7.24 1.93
C TYR A 62 4.83 7.99 1.99
N LEU A 63 4.37 8.38 3.19
CA LEU A 63 3.08 9.05 3.34
C LEU A 63 3.03 10.41 2.62
N ASN A 64 4.14 11.16 2.63
CA ASN A 64 4.24 12.46 1.95
C ASN A 64 4.11 12.34 0.42
N SER A 65 4.51 11.22 -0.16
CA SER A 65 4.39 10.95 -1.60
C SER A 65 3.01 10.49 -2.03
N GLN A 66 2.10 10.20 -1.07
CA GLN A 66 0.77 9.67 -1.36
C GLN A 66 -0.30 10.77 -1.43
N PRO A 67 -1.43 10.54 -2.15
CA PRO A 67 -2.59 11.41 -2.14
C PRO A 67 -3.17 11.64 -0.73
N SER A 68 -3.95 12.73 -0.56
CA SER A 68 -4.46 13.17 0.75
C SER A 68 -5.38 12.17 1.46
N TYR A 69 -6.04 11.27 0.74
CA TYR A 69 -6.90 10.24 1.34
C TYR A 69 -6.11 9.10 2.02
N PHE A 70 -4.79 9.01 1.83
CA PHE A 70 -3.90 8.24 2.69
C PHE A 70 -3.73 9.03 3.99
N PHE A 71 -4.48 8.65 5.03
CA PHE A 71 -4.54 9.44 6.25
C PHE A 71 -3.28 9.30 7.10
N GLY A 72 -2.87 8.07 7.40
CA GLY A 72 -1.74 7.76 8.26
C GLY A 72 -0.97 6.54 7.80
N SER A 73 0.22 6.35 8.37
CA SER A 73 1.06 5.18 8.12
C SER A 73 2.03 4.96 9.26
N THR A 74 2.33 3.70 9.57
CA THR A 74 3.44 3.30 10.43
C THR A 74 4.14 2.07 9.85
N VAL A 75 5.35 1.83 10.31
CA VAL A 75 6.02 0.53 10.23
C VAL A 75 6.48 0.17 11.63
N THR A 76 5.86 -0.85 12.19
CA THR A 76 6.19 -1.38 13.51
C THR A 76 7.29 -2.42 13.38
N LEU A 77 8.45 -2.17 13.98
CA LEU A 77 9.54 -3.14 14.06
C LEU A 77 9.26 -4.17 15.13
N LEU A 78 9.66 -5.43 14.88
CA LEU A 78 9.40 -6.56 15.76
C LEU A 78 10.70 -7.21 16.23
N ASP A 79 10.73 -7.68 17.47
CA ASP A 79 11.80 -8.54 18.02
C ASP A 79 11.63 -10.00 17.62
N SER A 80 12.41 -10.91 18.28
CA SER A 80 12.33 -12.35 18.05
C SER A 80 11.04 -12.99 18.53
N ASP A 81 10.38 -12.38 19.49
CA ASP A 81 9.14 -12.84 20.09
C ASP A 81 7.91 -12.16 19.48
N GLU A 82 8.11 -11.50 18.30
CA GLU A 82 7.08 -10.78 17.55
C GLU A 82 6.40 -9.67 18.37
N GLN A 83 7.16 -9.05 19.28
CA GLN A 83 6.72 -7.88 20.05
C GLN A 83 7.24 -6.61 19.38
N ALA A 84 6.42 -5.56 19.42
CA ALA A 84 6.81 -4.25 18.91
C ALA A 84 7.99 -3.66 19.68
N THR A 85 8.99 -3.16 18.96
CA THR A 85 10.17 -2.49 19.51
C THR A 85 10.30 -1.04 19.11
N ASP A 86 9.63 -0.65 18.02
CA ASP A 86 9.59 0.72 17.50
C ASP A 86 8.39 0.87 16.57
N SER A 87 7.67 2.00 16.65
CA SER A 87 6.48 2.22 15.82
C SER A 87 6.19 3.71 15.62
N PRO A 88 6.98 4.43 14.84
CA PRO A 88 6.72 5.82 14.52
C PRO A 88 5.51 5.94 13.60
N TYR A 89 4.48 6.63 14.02
CA TYR A 89 3.28 6.90 13.26
C TYR A 89 3.31 8.31 12.68
N TRP A 90 3.06 8.45 11.39
CA TRP A 90 2.87 9.72 10.70
C TRP A 90 1.45 9.81 10.17
N TYR A 91 0.79 10.97 10.34
CA TYR A 91 -0.58 11.19 9.90
C TYR A 91 -0.81 12.61 9.42
N ARG A 92 -1.89 12.80 8.64
CA ARG A 92 -2.25 14.09 8.08
C ARG A 92 -3.08 14.90 9.08
N SER A 93 -2.73 16.19 9.18
CA SER A 93 -3.48 17.22 9.90
C SER A 93 -3.55 18.47 9.02
N GLY A 94 -4.65 18.63 8.28
CA GLY A 94 -4.73 19.60 7.19
C GLY A 94 -3.65 19.33 6.13
N ASP A 95 -2.89 20.34 5.78
CA ASP A 95 -1.81 20.27 4.79
C ASP A 95 -0.45 19.80 5.38
N SER A 96 -0.41 19.48 6.67
CA SER A 96 0.80 19.08 7.37
C SER A 96 0.82 17.61 7.72
N LEU A 97 2.02 17.03 7.86
CA LEU A 97 2.23 15.73 8.49
C LEU A 97 2.67 15.94 9.94
N LEU A 98 1.97 15.29 10.86
CA LEU A 98 2.33 15.19 12.26
C LEU A 98 2.80 13.78 12.58
N SER A 99 3.56 13.62 13.66
CA SER A 99 4.00 12.30 14.13
C SER A 99 3.58 12.04 15.57
N SER A 100 3.36 10.76 15.86
CA SER A 100 3.14 10.21 17.20
C SER A 100 3.98 8.94 17.35
N ASP A 101 4.28 8.58 18.58
CA ASP A 101 4.94 7.32 18.90
C ASP A 101 3.90 6.33 19.44
N LEU A 102 3.63 5.25 18.70
CA LEU A 102 2.69 4.22 19.13
C LEU A 102 3.27 3.27 20.20
N MET A 103 4.54 3.44 20.55
CA MET A 103 5.16 2.73 21.68
C MET A 103 4.74 3.30 23.05
N ASP A 104 3.95 4.40 23.07
CA ASP A 104 3.37 4.89 24.32
C ASP A 104 2.60 3.75 25.03
N SER A 105 2.86 3.58 26.31
CA SER A 105 2.29 2.47 27.10
C SER A 105 0.76 2.50 27.16
N ALA A 106 0.13 3.67 27.07
CA ALA A 106 -1.32 3.83 27.06
C ALA A 106 -1.96 3.35 25.75
N TYR A 107 -1.21 3.27 24.65
CA TYR A 107 -1.72 2.78 23.37
C TYR A 107 -1.83 1.25 23.30
N HIS A 108 -1.08 0.52 24.13
CA HIS A 108 -1.07 -0.95 24.17
C HIS A 108 -0.86 -1.59 22.79
N ILE A 109 0.17 -1.17 22.07
CA ILE A 109 0.41 -1.52 20.66
C ILE A 109 0.32 -3.02 20.39
N ASN A 110 0.88 -3.87 21.25
CA ASN A 110 0.88 -5.32 21.08
C ASN A 110 -0.52 -5.97 21.24
N ALA A 111 -1.55 -5.22 21.64
CA ALA A 111 -2.94 -5.66 21.67
C ALA A 111 -3.75 -5.17 20.45
N GLN A 112 -3.18 -4.34 19.59
CA GLN A 112 -3.90 -3.77 18.45
C GLN A 112 -4.14 -4.82 17.36
N LEU A 113 -5.38 -4.92 16.88
CA LEU A 113 -5.76 -5.92 15.86
C LEU A 113 -5.03 -5.68 14.54
N TRP A 114 -4.83 -4.42 14.14
CA TRP A 114 -4.09 -4.08 12.93
C TRP A 114 -2.64 -4.57 12.95
N LEU A 115 -2.04 -4.76 14.15
CA LEU A 115 -0.70 -5.32 14.31
C LEU A 115 -0.74 -6.86 14.45
N ARG A 116 -1.62 -7.39 15.30
CA ARG A 116 -1.63 -8.83 15.61
C ARG A 116 -2.13 -9.70 14.47
N GLN A 117 -3.22 -9.31 13.80
CA GLN A 117 -3.80 -10.12 12.74
C GLN A 117 -2.82 -10.45 11.59
N PRO A 118 -2.05 -9.50 11.03
CA PRO A 118 -1.06 -9.84 9.99
C PRO A 118 0.11 -10.66 10.53
N ILE A 119 0.49 -10.53 11.81
CA ILE A 119 1.51 -11.37 12.43
C ILE A 119 1.00 -12.81 12.55
N ASP A 120 -0.17 -13.00 13.15
CA ASP A 120 -0.74 -14.31 13.44
C ASP A 120 -1.10 -15.09 12.17
N SER A 121 -1.54 -14.39 11.12
CA SER A 121 -1.92 -15.01 9.84
C SER A 121 -0.76 -15.16 8.85
N GLY A 122 0.24 -14.31 8.93
CA GLY A 122 1.31 -14.19 7.92
C GLY A 122 0.87 -13.50 6.62
N PHE A 123 -0.35 -12.93 6.58
CA PHE A 123 -0.93 -12.33 5.37
C PHE A 123 -1.29 -10.86 5.57
N ALA A 124 -1.36 -10.16 4.45
CA ALA A 124 -1.85 -8.79 4.43
C ALA A 124 -3.37 -8.75 4.68
N ILE A 125 -3.83 -7.82 5.52
CA ILE A 125 -5.23 -7.67 5.91
C ILE A 125 -5.74 -6.25 5.69
N TRP A 126 -7.07 -6.10 5.65
CA TRP A 126 -7.77 -4.87 5.98
C TRP A 126 -8.52 -5.09 7.30
N THR A 127 -8.45 -4.13 8.22
CA THR A 127 -9.31 -4.17 9.41
C THR A 127 -10.75 -3.85 9.03
N ASP A 128 -11.70 -4.24 9.87
CA ASP A 128 -13.00 -3.58 9.91
C ASP A 128 -12.83 -2.11 10.30
N PRO A 129 -13.82 -1.24 10.01
CA PRO A 129 -13.81 0.14 10.52
C PRO A 129 -13.69 0.20 12.03
N TYR A 130 -12.79 1.04 12.53
CA TYR A 130 -12.61 1.27 13.97
C TYR A 130 -12.24 2.72 14.27
N PHE A 131 -12.42 3.15 15.53
CA PHE A 131 -11.89 4.43 16.02
C PHE A 131 -10.52 4.21 16.64
N ASP A 132 -9.48 4.85 16.10
CA ASP A 132 -8.09 4.68 16.55
C ASP A 132 -7.78 5.68 17.69
N ALA A 133 -8.18 5.31 18.89
CA ALA A 133 -7.94 6.12 20.10
C ALA A 133 -6.45 6.14 20.46
N GLY A 134 -5.87 7.32 20.53
CA GLY A 134 -4.45 7.53 20.88
C GLY A 134 -3.47 7.45 19.71
N GLY A 135 -3.90 6.96 18.55
CA GLY A 135 -3.16 7.07 17.29
C GLY A 135 -3.70 8.23 16.45
N GLY A 136 -4.52 7.94 15.44
CA GLY A 136 -5.11 8.96 14.57
C GLY A 136 -6.27 9.75 15.17
N ASN A 137 -6.95 9.23 16.19
CA ASN A 137 -8.17 9.77 16.79
C ASN A 137 -9.31 10.03 15.79
N ILE A 138 -9.46 9.18 14.79
CA ILE A 138 -10.52 9.19 13.78
C ILE A 138 -11.08 7.78 13.56
N ASN A 139 -12.23 7.71 12.88
CA ASN A 139 -12.71 6.46 12.30
C ASN A 139 -11.93 6.16 11.03
N MET A 140 -11.37 4.96 10.95
CA MET A 140 -10.52 4.54 9.83
C MET A 140 -10.64 3.05 9.55
N LYS A 141 -10.09 2.64 8.41
CA LYS A 141 -9.71 1.26 8.10
C LYS A 141 -8.22 1.23 7.86
N THR A 142 -7.55 0.20 8.35
CA THR A 142 -6.10 0.05 8.19
C THR A 142 -5.79 -1.14 7.27
N ARG A 143 -5.01 -0.89 6.22
CA ARG A 143 -4.30 -1.94 5.49
C ARG A 143 -3.03 -2.26 6.22
N SER A 144 -2.83 -3.53 6.60
CA SER A 144 -1.62 -3.99 7.29
C SER A 144 -0.97 -5.12 6.50
N VAL A 145 0.35 -5.04 6.31
CA VAL A 145 1.12 -5.99 5.52
C VAL A 145 2.35 -6.43 6.31
N PRO A 146 2.55 -7.73 6.57
CA PRO A 146 3.75 -8.21 7.24
C PRO A 146 4.98 -8.11 6.32
N VAL A 147 6.08 -7.58 6.84
CA VAL A 147 7.38 -7.52 6.16
C VAL A 147 8.16 -8.78 6.50
N ILE A 148 8.17 -9.71 5.56
CA ILE A 148 8.81 -11.03 5.76
C ILE A 148 10.16 -11.06 5.07
N VAL A 149 11.23 -11.30 5.83
CA VAL A 149 12.60 -11.45 5.35
C VAL A 149 13.18 -12.77 5.88
N ASN A 150 13.69 -13.60 4.99
CA ASN A 150 14.24 -14.92 5.32
C ASN A 150 13.28 -15.81 6.13
N GLY A 151 11.97 -15.74 5.80
CA GLY A 151 10.92 -16.54 6.45
C GLY A 151 10.47 -16.03 7.82
N ARG A 152 10.95 -14.87 8.28
CA ARG A 152 10.59 -14.25 9.55
C ARG A 152 9.89 -12.93 9.32
N ILE A 153 8.84 -12.63 10.09
CA ILE A 153 8.22 -11.30 10.14
C ILE A 153 9.13 -10.40 10.98
N ILE A 154 9.69 -9.37 10.35
CA ILE A 154 10.58 -8.40 11.01
C ILE A 154 9.90 -7.08 11.31
N ALA A 155 8.77 -6.83 10.66
CA ALA A 155 7.97 -5.61 10.83
C ALA A 155 6.56 -5.81 10.28
N VAL A 156 5.65 -4.91 10.64
CA VAL A 156 4.35 -4.74 10.00
C VAL A 156 4.24 -3.31 9.48
N ALA A 157 4.00 -3.16 8.18
CA ALA A 157 3.75 -1.86 7.54
C ALA A 157 2.25 -1.62 7.41
N THR A 158 1.80 -0.39 7.67
CA THR A 158 0.38 -0.01 7.59
C THR A 158 0.13 1.24 6.77
N THR A 159 -1.09 1.36 6.30
CA THR A 159 -1.64 2.62 5.76
C THR A 159 -3.11 2.71 6.13
N ASP A 160 -3.50 3.88 6.63
CA ASP A 160 -4.85 4.15 7.08
C ASP A 160 -5.64 4.91 6.02
N LEU A 161 -6.89 4.49 5.85
CA LEU A 161 -7.91 5.16 5.05
C LEU A 161 -8.96 5.75 6.00
N ALA A 162 -9.06 7.09 6.05
CA ALA A 162 -10.09 7.79 6.83
C ALA A 162 -11.49 7.50 6.28
N LEU A 163 -12.50 7.39 7.17
CA LEU A 163 -13.90 7.10 6.84
C LEU A 163 -14.79 8.31 7.09
#